data_c56161094a4de4c6bf5612edea50af79
#
_entry.id   c56161094a4de4c6bf5612edea50af79
#
_cell.length_a   1.000
_cell.length_b   1.000
_cell.length_c   1.000
_cell.angle_alpha   90.00
_cell.angle_beta   90.00
_cell.angle_gamma   90.00
#
_symmetry.space_group_name_H-M   'P 1'
#
loop_
_entity.id
_entity.type
_entity.pdbx_description
1 polymer ?
#
loop_
_entity_poly.entity_id
_entity_poly.type
_entity_poly.pdbx_seq_one_letter_code
_entity_poly.pdbx_strand_id
1 'polypeptide(L)'
;LPGGYFFIIRSALEGIRDSVQIANRFLAFVGIFACVLSGILIWYVSRRITNPILQLADISKRMSHLDFTARYVGTSRNEIGLLGENINRLSDTLEQTISELKTANNELTRDIQKKEEIDQVRREFLANVSHELKTPIALIQGYAEGLLEDVNSDPESRKFYCDVIVDEAGKMNNMVKKLLTLNQLESGNDVVSMERFDIAALVNNYLQSADLLAKQNGISVRMEKTEPVYVWGDEFKVEEVVMNYFSNAVNHCDGDKVIEVRITRDDSRARVSVFNTGAPIPEESLAHLWEKFYKVDKARTREYGGSGVGLSIVKAIMESMNQKYGVINYKNGVAFWFELELVKEGIGEEKEKTEKNS
;
A
#
# COMPACT_ATOMS: atom_id res chain seq x y z
N LEU A 1 -104.03 17.17 94.30
CA LEU A 1 -103.56 15.92 93.72
C LEU A 1 -103.04 16.16 92.37
N PRO A 2 -101.83 15.88 92.09
CA PRO A 2 -101.24 16.27 90.84
C PRO A 2 -101.24 15.12 89.85
N GLY A 3 -101.81 15.35 88.73
CA GLY A 3 -101.69 14.45 87.57
C GLY A 3 -100.35 14.73 86.82
N GLY A 4 -99.55 13.77 86.86
CA GLY A 4 -98.34 13.82 86.07
C GLY A 4 -98.66 13.50 84.60
N TYR A 5 -98.27 14.37 83.72
CA TYR A 5 -98.33 14.09 82.29
C TYR A 5 -97.03 13.49 81.83
N PHE A 6 -97.09 12.28 81.22
CA PHE A 6 -95.96 11.66 80.55
C PHE A 6 -96.01 12.02 79.09
N PHE A 7 -95.01 12.68 78.63
CA PHE A 7 -94.79 12.83 77.16
C PHE A 7 -93.95 11.67 76.63
N ILE A 8 -94.57 10.89 75.81
CA ILE A 8 -93.87 9.86 75.07
C ILE A 8 -93.50 10.47 73.74
N ILE A 9 -92.23 10.81 73.56
CA ILE A 9 -91.68 11.21 72.28
C ILE A 9 -91.28 9.92 71.49
N ARG A 10 -92.12 9.49 70.57
CA ARG A 10 -91.85 8.42 69.66
C ARG A 10 -91.08 8.99 68.46
N SER A 11 -89.80 8.92 68.50
CA SER A 11 -89.02 9.23 67.28
C SER A 11 -89.05 8.03 66.38
N ALA A 12 -89.31 8.27 65.10
CA ALA A 12 -89.30 7.17 64.04
C ALA A 12 -87.85 6.74 63.70
N LEU A 13 -87.23 6.12 64.72
CA LEU A 13 -85.81 5.58 64.56
C LEU A 13 -85.68 4.60 63.37
N GLU A 14 -86.70 3.81 63.07
CA GLU A 14 -86.72 2.90 61.92
C GLU A 14 -86.66 3.67 60.62
N GLY A 15 -87.41 4.74 60.42
CA GLY A 15 -87.34 5.53 59.19
C GLY A 15 -86.00 6.21 58.94
N ILE A 16 -85.37 6.67 60.08
CA ILE A 16 -84.00 7.21 59.98
C ILE A 16 -82.99 6.09 59.63
N ARG A 17 -83.13 4.92 60.19
CA ARG A 17 -82.28 3.77 59.96
C ARG A 17 -82.39 3.27 58.52
N ASP A 18 -83.61 3.18 57.99
CA ASP A 18 -83.86 2.82 56.62
C ASP A 18 -83.29 3.84 55.60
N SER A 19 -83.50 5.15 55.92
CA SER A 19 -82.94 6.24 55.12
C SER A 19 -81.41 6.23 55.11
N VAL A 20 -80.80 5.95 56.28
CA VAL A 20 -79.32 5.78 56.36
C VAL A 20 -78.81 4.53 55.60
N GLN A 21 -79.59 3.41 55.71
CA GLN A 21 -79.19 2.21 54.91
C GLN A 21 -79.32 2.46 53.41
N ILE A 22 -80.37 3.11 52.94
CA ILE A 22 -80.55 3.46 51.51
C ILE A 22 -79.43 4.43 51.10
N ALA A 23 -79.11 5.44 51.87
CA ALA A 23 -78.03 6.37 51.59
C ALA A 23 -76.66 5.69 51.54
N ASN A 24 -76.39 4.78 52.51
CA ASN A 24 -75.14 4.02 52.54
C ASN A 24 -75.02 3.07 51.33
N ARG A 25 -76.11 2.35 50.91
CA ARG A 25 -76.13 1.56 49.73
C ARG A 25 -75.90 2.40 48.47
N PHE A 26 -76.54 3.56 48.36
CA PHE A 26 -76.36 4.49 47.26
C PHE A 26 -74.90 4.98 47.19
N LEU A 27 -74.30 5.40 48.34
CA LEU A 27 -72.94 5.83 48.46
C LEU A 27 -71.98 4.68 48.08
N ALA A 28 -72.26 3.41 48.48
CA ALA A 28 -71.46 2.25 48.10
C ALA A 28 -71.53 2.02 46.58
N PHE A 29 -72.72 2.09 45.95
CA PHE A 29 -72.80 1.98 44.50
C PHE A 29 -72.09 3.08 43.74
N VAL A 30 -72.21 4.34 44.18
CA VAL A 30 -71.50 5.51 43.61
C VAL A 30 -69.97 5.33 43.78
N GLY A 31 -69.55 4.89 45.00
CA GLY A 31 -68.14 4.61 45.24
C GLY A 31 -67.55 3.52 44.34
N ILE A 32 -68.26 2.39 44.19
CA ILE A 32 -67.86 1.31 43.28
C ILE A 32 -67.81 1.79 41.82
N PHE A 33 -68.85 2.54 41.40
CA PHE A 33 -68.90 3.09 40.04
C PHE A 33 -67.73 4.07 39.77
N ALA A 34 -67.45 4.96 40.73
CA ALA A 34 -66.31 5.87 40.64
C ALA A 34 -64.96 5.16 40.61
N CYS A 35 -64.78 4.08 41.40
CA CYS A 35 -63.55 3.25 41.36
C CYS A 35 -63.40 2.55 40.00
N VAL A 36 -64.46 1.96 39.43
CA VAL A 36 -64.40 1.30 38.12
C VAL A 36 -64.07 2.36 37.05
N LEU A 37 -64.77 3.51 37.07
CA LEU A 37 -64.51 4.57 36.09
C LEU A 37 -63.08 5.10 36.19
N SER A 38 -62.54 5.32 37.41
CA SER A 38 -61.15 5.68 37.64
C SER A 38 -60.16 4.62 37.11
N GLY A 39 -60.46 3.33 37.36
CA GLY A 39 -59.62 2.24 36.87
C GLY A 39 -59.55 2.20 35.35
N ILE A 40 -60.72 2.40 34.66
CA ILE A 40 -60.78 2.48 33.21
C ILE A 40 -59.97 3.70 32.70
N LEU A 41 -60.12 4.83 33.33
CA LEU A 41 -59.40 6.08 32.97
C LEU A 41 -57.91 5.91 33.14
N ILE A 42 -57.46 5.37 34.26
CA ILE A 42 -56.02 5.10 34.53
C ILE A 42 -55.47 4.10 33.50
N TRP A 43 -56.21 3.03 33.23
CA TRP A 43 -55.82 2.06 32.21
C TRP A 43 -55.68 2.69 30.80
N TYR A 44 -56.63 3.55 30.43
CA TYR A 44 -56.62 4.26 29.15
C TYR A 44 -55.44 5.23 29.04
N VAL A 45 -55.21 6.04 30.05
CA VAL A 45 -54.08 6.99 30.11
C VAL A 45 -52.77 6.27 30.11
N SER A 46 -52.61 5.21 30.92
CA SER A 46 -51.41 4.39 30.94
C SER A 46 -51.09 3.82 29.56
N ARG A 47 -52.07 3.27 28.87
CA ARG A 47 -51.88 2.65 27.57
C ARG A 47 -51.64 3.63 26.42
N ARG A 48 -52.23 4.82 26.50
CA ARG A 48 -52.17 5.83 25.44
C ARG A 48 -51.07 6.86 25.61
N ILE A 49 -50.61 7.08 26.83
CA ILE A 49 -49.63 8.13 27.13
C ILE A 49 -48.40 7.57 27.83
N THR A 50 -48.56 6.90 28.97
CA THR A 50 -47.41 6.49 29.80
C THR A 50 -46.51 5.43 29.11
N ASN A 51 -47.12 4.36 28.58
CA ASN A 51 -46.34 3.30 27.98
C ASN A 51 -45.57 3.74 26.73
N PRO A 52 -46.13 4.50 25.77
CA PRO A 52 -45.35 5.02 24.66
C PRO A 52 -44.19 5.93 25.07
N ILE A 53 -44.38 6.78 26.10
CA ILE A 53 -43.30 7.63 26.63
C ILE A 53 -42.17 6.81 27.24
N LEU A 54 -42.49 5.73 27.97
CA LEU A 54 -41.49 4.82 28.54
C LEU A 54 -40.73 4.09 27.43
N GLN A 55 -41.42 3.68 26.34
CA GLN A 55 -40.75 3.08 25.18
C GLN A 55 -39.76 4.05 24.50
N LEU A 56 -40.18 5.31 24.31
CA LEU A 56 -39.30 6.33 23.74
C LEU A 56 -38.11 6.63 24.63
N ALA A 57 -38.30 6.63 25.96
CA ALA A 57 -37.19 6.81 26.92
C ALA A 57 -36.20 5.62 26.87
N ASP A 58 -36.69 4.39 26.74
CA ASP A 58 -35.84 3.21 26.57
C ASP A 58 -35.07 3.25 25.25
N ILE A 59 -35.72 3.59 24.13
CA ILE A 59 -35.07 3.75 22.80
C ILE A 59 -33.98 4.83 22.91
N SER A 60 -34.27 5.98 23.48
CA SER A 60 -33.30 7.05 23.67
C SER A 60 -32.10 6.61 24.53
N LYS A 61 -32.34 5.82 25.58
CA LYS A 61 -31.27 5.22 26.40
C LYS A 61 -30.41 4.24 25.60
N ARG A 62 -30.98 3.40 24.79
CA ARG A 62 -30.24 2.47 23.91
C ARG A 62 -29.43 3.23 22.87
N MET A 63 -29.98 4.26 22.26
CA MET A 63 -29.26 5.13 21.33
C MET A 63 -28.03 5.80 21.97
N SER A 64 -28.12 6.20 23.25
CA SER A 64 -26.96 6.75 23.96
C SER A 64 -25.80 5.76 24.15
N HIS A 65 -26.09 4.46 24.03
CA HIS A 65 -25.08 3.38 24.02
C HIS A 65 -24.75 2.89 22.60
N LEU A 66 -25.09 3.68 21.58
CA LEU A 66 -24.87 3.35 20.17
C LEU A 66 -25.64 2.11 19.66
N ASP A 67 -26.71 1.73 20.34
CA ASP A 67 -27.64 0.68 19.89
C ASP A 67 -28.81 1.35 19.14
N PHE A 68 -28.74 1.34 17.84
CA PHE A 68 -29.73 1.92 16.92
C PHE A 68 -30.71 0.88 16.38
N THR A 69 -30.77 -0.34 16.93
CA THR A 69 -31.67 -1.39 16.45
C THR A 69 -33.11 -1.20 16.92
N ALA A 70 -33.30 -0.50 18.05
CA ALA A 70 -34.62 -0.25 18.62
C ALA A 70 -35.36 0.81 17.81
N ARG A 71 -36.62 0.50 17.47
CA ARG A 71 -37.51 1.40 16.73
C ARG A 71 -38.82 1.60 17.50
N TYR A 72 -39.33 2.80 17.46
CA TYR A 72 -40.70 3.08 17.93
C TYR A 72 -41.70 2.58 16.89
N VAL A 73 -42.57 1.66 17.30
CA VAL A 73 -43.61 1.02 16.45
C VAL A 73 -45.01 1.42 16.90
N GLY A 74 -45.20 2.61 17.44
CA GLY A 74 -46.50 3.11 17.88
C GLY A 74 -47.38 3.54 16.70
N THR A 75 -48.67 3.17 16.75
CA THR A 75 -49.69 3.58 15.75
C THR A 75 -50.43 4.85 16.13
N SER A 76 -49.96 5.58 17.16
CA SER A 76 -50.63 6.80 17.64
C SER A 76 -50.49 7.93 16.63
N ARG A 77 -51.61 8.49 16.19
CA ARG A 77 -51.66 9.66 15.28
C ARG A 77 -51.66 11.00 16.10
N ASN A 78 -51.03 11.03 17.24
CA ASN A 78 -50.90 12.19 18.08
C ASN A 78 -49.41 12.67 18.17
N GLU A 79 -49.14 13.66 18.99
CA GLU A 79 -47.82 14.28 19.22
C GLU A 79 -46.76 13.24 19.64
N ILE A 80 -47.17 12.18 20.35
CA ILE A 80 -46.26 11.07 20.76
C ILE A 80 -45.87 10.22 19.56
N GLY A 81 -46.79 9.95 18.63
CA GLY A 81 -46.49 9.24 17.39
C GLY A 81 -45.49 10.04 16.54
N LEU A 82 -45.71 11.35 16.37
CA LEU A 82 -44.79 12.24 15.67
C LEU A 82 -43.42 12.27 16.32
N LEU A 83 -43.35 12.30 17.66
CA LEU A 83 -42.07 12.23 18.39
C LEU A 83 -41.37 10.89 18.13
N GLY A 84 -42.12 9.79 18.10
CA GLY A 84 -41.56 8.48 17.80
C GLY A 84 -40.95 8.37 16.39
N GLU A 85 -41.66 8.93 15.40
CA GLU A 85 -41.13 9.01 14.02
C GLU A 85 -39.85 9.86 13.95
N ASN A 86 -39.81 10.99 14.62
CA ASN A 86 -38.63 11.85 14.66
C ASN A 86 -37.44 11.16 15.36
N ILE A 87 -37.68 10.39 16.44
CA ILE A 87 -36.65 9.58 17.11
C ILE A 87 -36.12 8.49 16.16
N ASN A 88 -37.00 7.82 15.42
CA ASN A 88 -36.57 6.83 14.43
C ASN A 88 -35.70 7.47 13.34
N ARG A 89 -36.08 8.62 12.78
CA ARG A 89 -35.29 9.38 11.83
C ARG A 89 -33.93 9.78 12.37
N LEU A 90 -33.91 10.28 13.62
CA LEU A 90 -32.65 10.65 14.28
C LEU A 90 -31.75 9.43 14.45
N SER A 91 -32.33 8.27 14.83
CA SER A 91 -31.62 7.00 14.95
C SER A 91 -31.00 6.59 13.61
N ASP A 92 -31.74 6.64 12.50
CA ASP A 92 -31.25 6.31 11.15
C ASP A 92 -30.12 7.26 10.73
N THR A 93 -30.28 8.56 10.94
CA THR A 93 -29.27 9.56 10.60
C THR A 93 -27.98 9.36 11.41
N LEU A 94 -28.10 9.12 12.72
CA LEU A 94 -26.95 8.86 13.57
C LEU A 94 -26.22 7.56 13.19
N GLU A 95 -26.97 6.48 12.92
CA GLU A 95 -26.40 5.21 12.48
C GLU A 95 -25.60 5.37 11.18
N GLN A 96 -26.20 6.07 10.18
CA GLN A 96 -25.53 6.38 8.93
C GLN A 96 -24.29 7.23 9.14
N THR A 97 -24.39 8.32 9.90
CA THR A 97 -23.25 9.23 10.16
C THR A 97 -22.10 8.51 10.87
N ILE A 98 -22.40 7.64 11.84
CA ILE A 98 -21.39 6.84 12.54
C ILE A 98 -20.74 5.83 11.60
N SER A 99 -21.53 5.21 10.71
CA SER A 99 -21.00 4.29 9.68
C SER A 99 -20.06 5.01 8.73
N GLU A 100 -20.44 6.18 8.23
CA GLU A 100 -19.61 7.02 7.36
C GLU A 100 -18.32 7.46 8.06
N LEU A 101 -18.42 7.92 9.32
CA LEU A 101 -17.26 8.29 10.13
C LEU A 101 -16.29 7.12 10.36
N LYS A 102 -16.80 5.92 10.64
CA LYS A 102 -15.96 4.71 10.79
C LYS A 102 -15.26 4.36 9.49
N THR A 103 -15.95 4.46 8.37
CA THR A 103 -15.37 4.20 7.03
C THR A 103 -14.26 5.20 6.74
N ALA A 104 -14.54 6.49 6.88
CA ALA A 104 -13.55 7.56 6.66
C ALA A 104 -12.33 7.44 7.60
N ASN A 105 -12.56 7.06 8.86
CA ASN A 105 -11.48 6.85 9.82
C ASN A 105 -10.59 5.66 9.42
N ASN A 106 -11.19 4.56 8.95
CA ASN A 106 -10.43 3.40 8.47
C ASN A 106 -9.60 3.73 7.21
N GLU A 107 -10.16 4.51 6.28
CA GLU A 107 -9.45 5.00 5.11
C GLU A 107 -8.28 5.90 5.50
N LEU A 108 -8.52 6.87 6.38
CA LEU A 108 -7.48 7.77 6.88
C LEU A 108 -6.35 7.01 7.58
N THR A 109 -6.69 6.01 8.39
CA THR A 109 -5.70 5.17 9.08
C THR A 109 -4.83 4.41 8.08
N ARG A 110 -5.44 3.87 7.01
CA ARG A 110 -4.70 3.21 5.92
C ARG A 110 -3.76 4.18 5.18
N ASP A 111 -4.24 5.39 4.92
CA ASP A 111 -3.45 6.40 4.22
C ASP A 111 -2.26 6.88 5.08
N ILE A 112 -2.47 7.03 6.39
CA ILE A 112 -1.39 7.34 7.33
C ILE A 112 -0.34 6.22 7.32
N GLN A 113 -0.75 4.95 7.41
CA GLN A 113 0.18 3.83 7.38
C GLN A 113 1.01 3.79 6.09
N LYS A 114 0.36 3.95 4.93
CA LYS A 114 1.06 4.03 3.65
C LYS A 114 2.07 5.20 3.60
N LYS A 115 1.68 6.34 4.14
CA LYS A 115 2.57 7.52 4.18
C LYS A 115 3.76 7.28 5.10
N GLU A 116 3.56 6.64 6.25
CA GLU A 116 4.63 6.27 7.17
C GLU A 116 5.62 5.28 6.54
N GLU A 117 5.12 4.27 5.80
CA GLU A 117 5.96 3.33 5.04
C GLU A 117 6.80 4.06 3.98
N ILE A 118 6.19 4.95 3.20
CA ILE A 118 6.91 5.76 2.21
C ILE A 118 7.97 6.65 2.87
N ASP A 119 7.64 7.31 3.98
CA ASP A 119 8.56 8.17 4.72
C ASP A 119 9.71 7.36 5.33
N GLN A 120 9.46 6.13 5.77
CA GLN A 120 10.51 5.25 6.27
C GLN A 120 11.47 4.84 5.14
N VAL A 121 10.95 4.35 4.01
CA VAL A 121 11.77 4.00 2.83
C VAL A 121 12.59 5.20 2.36
N ARG A 122 12.00 6.42 2.37
CA ARG A 122 12.72 7.65 2.02
C ARG A 122 13.86 7.98 2.99
N ARG A 123 13.63 7.82 4.31
CA ARG A 123 14.70 8.05 5.31
C ARG A 123 15.84 7.05 5.15
N GLU A 124 15.53 5.77 4.97
CA GLU A 124 16.52 4.72 4.73
C GLU A 124 17.32 4.99 3.44
N PHE A 125 16.64 5.40 2.37
CA PHE A 125 17.29 5.81 1.13
C PHE A 125 18.30 6.95 1.36
N LEU A 126 17.90 8.04 2.03
CA LEU A 126 18.78 9.17 2.31
C LEU A 126 19.95 8.80 3.22
N ALA A 127 19.74 7.95 4.21
CA ALA A 127 20.80 7.44 5.08
C ALA A 127 21.82 6.62 4.29
N ASN A 128 21.34 5.73 3.40
CA ASN A 128 22.20 4.89 2.56
C ASN A 128 22.99 5.74 1.55
N VAL A 129 22.37 6.73 0.89
CA VAL A 129 23.06 7.68 0.00
C VAL A 129 24.16 8.40 0.75
N SER A 130 23.84 8.91 1.95
CA SER A 130 24.82 9.65 2.78
C SER A 130 26.00 8.77 3.17
N HIS A 131 25.75 7.51 3.49
CA HIS A 131 26.80 6.56 3.85
C HIS A 131 27.70 6.19 2.66
N GLU A 132 27.10 5.91 1.49
CA GLU A 132 27.83 5.53 0.29
C GLU A 132 28.64 6.70 -0.31
N LEU A 133 28.21 7.95 -0.09
CA LEU A 133 28.98 9.15 -0.47
C LEU A 133 30.06 9.51 0.53
N LYS A 134 29.88 9.27 1.82
CA LYS A 134 30.86 9.64 2.86
C LYS A 134 32.17 8.89 2.69
N THR A 135 32.15 7.63 2.29
CA THR A 135 33.34 6.79 2.14
C THR A 135 34.28 7.32 1.05
N PRO A 136 33.86 7.52 -0.22
CA PRO A 136 34.73 8.07 -1.26
C PRO A 136 35.20 9.53 -0.93
N ILE A 137 34.34 10.35 -0.31
CA ILE A 137 34.75 11.69 0.12
C ILE A 137 35.90 11.63 1.12
N ALA A 138 35.81 10.74 2.11
CA ALA A 138 36.90 10.58 3.10
C ALA A 138 38.18 10.07 2.47
N LEU A 139 38.12 9.19 1.47
CA LEU A 139 39.31 8.74 0.71
C LEU A 139 39.92 9.88 -0.10
N ILE A 140 39.11 10.62 -0.86
CA ILE A 140 39.55 11.79 -1.62
C ILE A 140 40.25 12.79 -0.69
N GLN A 141 39.64 13.11 0.46
CA GLN A 141 40.19 14.03 1.43
C GLN A 141 41.51 13.52 2.00
N GLY A 142 41.60 12.26 2.45
CA GLY A 142 42.80 11.69 3.03
C GLY A 142 43.99 11.64 2.04
N TYR A 143 43.75 11.26 0.78
CA TYR A 143 44.78 11.26 -0.25
C TYR A 143 45.17 12.67 -0.68
N ALA A 144 44.26 13.63 -0.70
CA ALA A 144 44.57 15.04 -0.96
C ALA A 144 45.37 15.66 0.17
N GLU A 145 45.06 15.38 1.45
CA GLU A 145 45.84 15.79 2.62
C GLU A 145 47.25 15.19 2.56
N GLY A 146 47.40 13.89 2.21
CA GLY A 146 48.69 13.23 2.01
C GLY A 146 49.54 13.88 0.92
N LEU A 147 48.92 14.39 -0.16
CA LEU A 147 49.63 15.17 -1.18
C LEU A 147 50.08 16.55 -0.68
N LEU A 148 49.27 17.21 0.15
CA LEU A 148 49.58 18.51 0.71
C LEU A 148 50.72 18.47 1.75
N GLU A 149 50.74 17.42 2.56
CA GLU A 149 51.77 17.22 3.62
C GLU A 149 53.07 16.61 3.08
N ASP A 150 53.14 16.34 1.78
CA ASP A 150 54.30 15.74 1.09
C ASP A 150 54.81 14.45 1.76
N VAL A 151 53.84 13.65 2.31
CA VAL A 151 54.11 12.43 3.10
C VAL A 151 54.95 11.42 2.30
N ASN A 152 54.79 11.42 0.96
CA ASN A 152 55.56 10.62 0.03
C ASN A 152 56.00 11.50 -1.15
N SER A 153 57.25 11.93 -1.17
CA SER A 153 57.79 12.86 -2.17
C SER A 153 58.13 12.20 -3.51
N ASP A 154 57.99 10.85 -3.61
CA ASP A 154 58.33 10.15 -4.83
C ASP A 154 57.22 10.30 -5.90
N PRO A 155 57.58 10.40 -7.18
CA PRO A 155 56.62 10.62 -8.26
C PRO A 155 55.57 9.50 -8.43
N GLU A 156 55.89 8.26 -8.07
CA GLU A 156 54.97 7.11 -8.21
C GLU A 156 53.87 7.16 -7.16
N SER A 157 54.22 7.46 -5.90
CA SER A 157 53.27 7.65 -4.81
C SER A 157 52.32 8.83 -5.07
N ARG A 158 52.87 9.97 -5.55
CA ARG A 158 52.04 11.14 -5.93
C ARG A 158 51.08 10.79 -7.04
N LYS A 159 51.51 10.07 -8.08
CA LYS A 159 50.63 9.59 -9.15
C LYS A 159 49.56 8.66 -8.61
N PHE A 160 49.92 7.69 -7.79
CA PHE A 160 48.95 6.79 -7.15
C PHE A 160 47.89 7.57 -6.35
N TYR A 161 48.24 8.56 -5.56
CA TYR A 161 47.28 9.39 -4.81
C TYR A 161 46.33 10.15 -5.73
N CYS A 162 46.86 10.74 -6.81
CA CYS A 162 46.05 11.40 -7.82
C CYS A 162 45.07 10.42 -8.53
N ASP A 163 45.56 9.24 -8.90
CA ASP A 163 44.77 8.21 -9.57
C ASP A 163 43.62 7.74 -8.67
N VAL A 164 43.85 7.54 -7.37
CA VAL A 164 42.79 7.20 -6.41
C VAL A 164 41.74 8.32 -6.29
N ILE A 165 42.20 9.58 -6.20
CA ILE A 165 41.28 10.74 -6.13
C ILE A 165 40.37 10.79 -7.38
N VAL A 166 40.96 10.62 -8.56
CA VAL A 166 40.21 10.64 -9.83
C VAL A 166 39.25 9.48 -9.92
N ASP A 167 39.65 8.27 -9.51
CA ASP A 167 38.82 7.07 -9.52
C ASP A 167 37.61 7.21 -8.57
N GLU A 168 37.86 7.67 -7.33
CA GLU A 168 36.78 7.88 -6.35
C GLU A 168 35.80 8.99 -6.78
N ALA A 169 36.30 10.09 -7.37
CA ALA A 169 35.46 11.13 -7.95
C ALA A 169 34.60 10.59 -9.12
N GLY A 170 35.18 9.72 -9.95
CA GLY A 170 34.47 9.02 -11.03
C GLY A 170 33.35 8.12 -10.51
N LYS A 171 33.61 7.34 -9.46
CA LYS A 171 32.62 6.48 -8.78
C LYS A 171 31.45 7.31 -8.23
N MET A 172 31.76 8.45 -7.56
CA MET A 172 30.74 9.39 -7.06
C MET A 172 29.87 9.96 -8.18
N ASN A 173 30.47 10.41 -9.28
CA ASN A 173 29.73 10.95 -10.42
C ASN A 173 28.78 9.90 -11.02
N ASN A 174 29.24 8.66 -11.17
CA ASN A 174 28.42 7.55 -11.66
C ASN A 174 27.27 7.22 -10.68
N MET A 175 27.52 7.27 -9.38
CA MET A 175 26.48 7.07 -8.36
C MET A 175 25.41 8.15 -8.46
N VAL A 176 25.81 9.44 -8.54
CA VAL A 176 24.86 10.56 -8.67
C VAL A 176 24.01 10.40 -9.95
N LYS A 177 24.61 10.06 -11.09
CA LYS A 177 23.87 9.78 -12.32
C LYS A 177 22.82 8.68 -12.11
N LYS A 178 23.20 7.54 -11.53
CA LYS A 178 22.27 6.42 -11.25
C LYS A 178 21.12 6.83 -10.33
N LEU A 179 21.39 7.68 -9.30
CA LEU A 179 20.36 8.19 -8.41
C LEU A 179 19.40 9.13 -9.11
N LEU A 180 19.89 9.98 -10.03
CA LEU A 180 19.05 10.86 -10.84
C LEU A 180 18.16 10.06 -11.80
N THR A 181 18.71 9.07 -12.51
CA THR A 181 17.93 8.16 -13.36
C THR A 181 16.84 7.45 -12.55
N LEU A 182 17.19 6.88 -11.40
CA LEU A 182 16.21 6.20 -10.54
C LEU A 182 15.09 7.13 -10.08
N ASN A 183 15.42 8.36 -9.69
CA ASN A 183 14.42 9.35 -9.27
C ASN A 183 13.50 9.77 -10.43
N GLN A 184 14.02 9.91 -11.65
CA GLN A 184 13.23 10.20 -12.84
C GLN A 184 12.24 9.07 -13.16
N LEU A 185 12.71 7.83 -13.14
CA LEU A 185 11.88 6.64 -13.37
C LEU A 185 10.76 6.49 -12.33
N GLU A 186 11.06 6.76 -11.04
CA GLU A 186 10.07 6.63 -9.95
C GLU A 186 9.07 7.77 -9.87
N SER A 187 9.44 8.97 -10.33
CA SER A 187 8.54 10.13 -10.33
C SER A 187 7.39 10.02 -11.34
N GLY A 188 7.42 9.02 -12.22
CA GLY A 188 6.43 8.82 -13.28
C GLY A 188 6.44 9.91 -14.36
N ASN A 189 7.40 10.84 -14.31
CA ASN A 189 7.54 11.91 -15.31
C ASN A 189 8.32 11.46 -16.55
N ASP A 190 8.88 10.25 -16.52
CA ASP A 190 9.68 9.72 -17.61
C ASP A 190 8.77 9.00 -18.62
N VAL A 191 8.59 9.59 -19.77
CA VAL A 191 7.76 9.05 -20.84
C VAL A 191 8.51 7.88 -21.49
N VAL A 192 7.97 6.67 -21.36
CA VAL A 192 8.49 5.47 -22.05
C VAL A 192 8.19 5.58 -23.54
N SER A 193 9.22 5.57 -24.38
CA SER A 193 9.09 5.54 -25.84
C SER A 193 9.07 4.10 -26.33
N MET A 194 7.86 3.52 -26.45
CA MET A 194 7.73 2.16 -26.97
C MET A 194 7.96 2.12 -28.47
N GLU A 195 9.06 1.52 -28.91
CA GLU A 195 9.45 1.40 -30.31
C GLU A 195 9.83 -0.03 -30.67
N ARG A 196 9.87 -0.32 -31.96
CA ARG A 196 10.31 -1.63 -32.49
C ARG A 196 11.81 -1.58 -32.73
N PHE A 197 12.57 -2.45 -32.08
CA PHE A 197 14.01 -2.58 -32.28
C PHE A 197 14.47 -4.05 -32.24
N ASP A 198 15.69 -4.28 -32.70
CA ASP A 198 16.33 -5.61 -32.69
C ASP A 198 17.14 -5.80 -31.40
N ILE A 199 16.60 -6.58 -30.43
CA ILE A 199 17.27 -6.85 -29.17
C ILE A 199 18.57 -7.64 -29.34
N ALA A 200 18.70 -8.49 -30.39
CA ALA A 200 19.92 -9.22 -30.65
C ALA A 200 21.05 -8.28 -31.11
N ALA A 201 20.72 -7.31 -31.94
CA ALA A 201 21.67 -6.28 -32.37
C ALA A 201 22.11 -5.41 -31.19
N LEU A 202 21.16 -4.93 -30.36
CA LEU A 202 21.45 -4.12 -29.17
C LEU A 202 22.40 -4.83 -28.22
N VAL A 203 22.08 -6.08 -27.83
CA VAL A 203 22.93 -6.89 -26.93
C VAL A 203 24.32 -7.11 -27.52
N ASN A 204 24.41 -7.47 -28.82
CA ASN A 204 25.71 -7.69 -29.48
C ASN A 204 26.57 -6.43 -29.51
N ASN A 205 25.98 -5.26 -29.85
CA ASN A 205 26.70 -3.99 -29.88
C ASN A 205 27.25 -3.63 -28.49
N TYR A 206 26.44 -3.81 -27.45
CA TYR A 206 26.90 -3.60 -26.07
C TYR A 206 28.02 -4.56 -25.68
N LEU A 207 27.88 -5.86 -25.94
CA LEU A 207 28.92 -6.84 -25.61
C LEU A 207 30.26 -6.57 -26.34
N GLN A 208 30.22 -6.12 -27.59
CA GLN A 208 31.44 -5.70 -28.31
C GLN A 208 32.15 -4.52 -27.63
N SER A 209 31.40 -3.54 -27.16
CA SER A 209 31.97 -2.39 -26.41
C SER A 209 32.52 -2.79 -25.04
N ALA A 210 31.90 -3.77 -24.39
CA ALA A 210 32.28 -4.26 -23.06
C ALA A 210 33.36 -5.37 -23.08
N ASP A 211 33.72 -5.93 -24.25
CA ASP A 211 34.68 -7.04 -24.40
C ASP A 211 36.07 -6.71 -23.84
N LEU A 212 36.54 -5.47 -24.02
CA LEU A 212 37.81 -5.03 -23.45
C LEU A 212 37.81 -5.10 -21.92
N LEU A 213 36.74 -4.62 -21.29
CA LEU A 213 36.57 -4.64 -19.83
C LEU A 213 36.53 -6.07 -19.30
N ALA A 214 35.80 -6.95 -19.97
CA ALA A 214 35.71 -8.36 -19.59
C ALA A 214 37.08 -9.05 -19.68
N LYS A 215 37.85 -8.83 -20.76
CA LYS A 215 39.18 -9.36 -20.94
C LYS A 215 40.18 -8.85 -19.89
N GLN A 216 40.13 -7.57 -19.52
CA GLN A 216 40.95 -7.02 -18.45
C GLN A 216 40.70 -7.71 -17.09
N ASN A 217 39.49 -8.17 -16.84
CA ASN A 217 39.14 -8.95 -15.65
C ASN A 217 39.34 -10.47 -15.80
N GLY A 218 39.88 -10.92 -16.93
CA GLY A 218 40.09 -12.35 -17.24
C GLY A 218 38.80 -13.14 -17.42
N ILE A 219 37.71 -12.48 -17.83
CA ILE A 219 36.37 -13.06 -17.97
C ILE A 219 36.14 -13.46 -19.42
N SER A 220 35.67 -14.70 -19.65
CA SER A 220 35.23 -15.20 -20.95
C SER A 220 33.75 -14.91 -21.17
N VAL A 221 33.44 -14.02 -22.11
CA VAL A 221 32.06 -13.73 -22.50
C VAL A 221 31.62 -14.63 -23.66
N ARG A 222 30.48 -15.29 -23.52
CA ARG A 222 29.89 -16.16 -24.52
C ARG A 222 28.48 -15.69 -24.88
N MET A 223 28.23 -15.58 -26.17
CA MET A 223 26.90 -15.38 -26.74
C MET A 223 26.78 -16.19 -28.01
N GLU A 224 25.73 -16.97 -28.14
CA GLU A 224 25.42 -17.67 -29.37
C GLU A 224 24.97 -16.67 -30.45
N LYS A 225 25.40 -16.92 -31.69
CA LYS A 225 24.96 -16.14 -32.84
C LYS A 225 23.45 -16.29 -32.98
N THR A 226 22.72 -15.22 -32.78
CA THR A 226 21.25 -15.19 -32.82
C THR A 226 20.81 -14.42 -34.08
N GLU A 227 19.79 -14.91 -34.76
CA GLU A 227 19.09 -14.14 -35.79
C GLU A 227 18.46 -12.87 -35.20
N PRO A 228 18.16 -11.84 -36.01
CA PRO A 228 17.46 -10.68 -35.54
C PRO A 228 16.19 -11.04 -34.78
N VAL A 229 15.99 -10.42 -33.62
CA VAL A 229 14.80 -10.62 -32.76
C VAL A 229 14.16 -9.27 -32.49
N TYR A 230 13.06 -9.01 -33.18
CA TYR A 230 12.35 -7.73 -33.03
C TYR A 230 11.38 -7.76 -31.87
N VAL A 231 11.50 -6.76 -30.99
CA VAL A 231 10.71 -6.59 -29.76
C VAL A 231 10.12 -5.18 -29.68
N TRP A 232 9.11 -5.04 -28.81
CA TRP A 232 8.58 -3.74 -28.41
C TRP A 232 9.19 -3.34 -27.06
N GLY A 233 9.73 -2.12 -26.98
CA GLY A 233 10.29 -1.55 -25.76
C GLY A 233 10.92 -0.19 -26.02
N ASP A 234 11.46 0.41 -24.98
CA ASP A 234 12.28 1.61 -25.05
C ASP A 234 13.75 1.15 -25.20
N GLU A 235 14.33 1.32 -26.41
CA GLU A 235 15.66 0.80 -26.74
C GLU A 235 16.73 1.30 -25.77
N PHE A 236 16.71 2.60 -25.41
CA PHE A 236 17.70 3.18 -24.50
C PHE A 236 17.56 2.64 -23.07
N LYS A 237 16.34 2.47 -22.59
CA LYS A 237 16.09 1.87 -21.27
C LYS A 237 16.46 0.40 -21.21
N VAL A 238 16.20 -0.35 -22.29
CA VAL A 238 16.59 -1.75 -22.39
C VAL A 238 18.11 -1.91 -22.46
N GLU A 239 18.81 -1.02 -23.15
CA GLU A 239 20.28 -0.97 -23.13
C GLU A 239 20.80 -0.77 -21.69
N GLU A 240 20.19 0.12 -20.91
CA GLU A 240 20.54 0.35 -19.51
C GLU A 240 20.29 -0.91 -18.65
N VAL A 241 19.24 -1.69 -18.92
CA VAL A 241 19.00 -2.98 -18.26
C VAL A 241 20.13 -3.96 -18.56
N VAL A 242 20.49 -4.12 -19.83
CA VAL A 242 21.60 -5.00 -20.26
C VAL A 242 22.90 -4.57 -19.62
N MET A 243 23.19 -3.28 -19.59
CA MET A 243 24.40 -2.71 -18.98
C MET A 243 24.46 -3.01 -17.47
N ASN A 244 23.34 -2.86 -16.74
CA ASN A 244 23.30 -3.15 -15.32
C ASN A 244 23.47 -4.64 -15.02
N TYR A 245 22.85 -5.54 -15.80
CA TYR A 245 23.03 -6.99 -15.64
C TYR A 245 24.44 -7.44 -15.97
N PHE A 246 25.02 -6.93 -17.05
CA PHE A 246 26.38 -7.27 -17.43
C PHE A 246 27.42 -6.74 -16.44
N SER A 247 27.28 -5.50 -15.99
CA SER A 247 28.13 -4.93 -14.93
C SER A 247 28.04 -5.74 -13.64
N ASN A 248 26.84 -6.18 -13.27
CA ASN A 248 26.65 -7.04 -12.10
C ASN A 248 27.34 -8.40 -12.31
N ALA A 249 27.20 -8.99 -13.50
CA ALA A 249 27.85 -10.25 -13.87
C ALA A 249 29.38 -10.12 -13.79
N VAL A 250 29.99 -9.05 -14.32
CA VAL A 250 31.45 -8.80 -14.24
C VAL A 250 31.90 -8.70 -12.79
N ASN A 251 31.18 -7.97 -11.95
CA ASN A 251 31.55 -7.74 -10.55
C ASN A 251 31.42 -8.99 -9.67
N HIS A 252 30.54 -9.93 -10.03
CA HIS A 252 30.29 -11.14 -9.25
C HIS A 252 30.75 -12.44 -9.92
N CYS A 253 31.39 -12.34 -11.10
CA CYS A 253 31.95 -13.48 -11.80
C CYS A 253 33.14 -14.06 -11.04
N ASP A 254 33.07 -15.35 -10.71
CA ASP A 254 34.14 -16.07 -9.97
C ASP A 254 34.28 -17.51 -10.49
N GLY A 255 35.31 -18.24 -10.02
CA GLY A 255 35.60 -19.60 -10.43
C GLY A 255 36.06 -19.64 -11.87
N ASP A 256 35.26 -20.27 -12.77
CA ASP A 256 35.60 -20.42 -14.19
C ASP A 256 35.63 -19.11 -14.98
N LYS A 257 35.18 -18.02 -14.36
CA LYS A 257 35.10 -16.65 -14.94
C LYS A 257 34.44 -16.60 -16.30
N VAL A 258 33.25 -17.19 -16.39
CA VAL A 258 32.44 -17.21 -17.60
C VAL A 258 31.17 -16.38 -17.42
N ILE A 259 30.90 -15.49 -18.37
CA ILE A 259 29.61 -14.83 -18.53
C ILE A 259 28.97 -15.35 -19.80
N GLU A 260 27.72 -15.82 -19.70
CA GLU A 260 26.96 -16.30 -20.86
C GLU A 260 25.70 -15.43 -21.02
N VAL A 261 25.56 -14.85 -22.23
CA VAL A 261 24.35 -14.08 -22.57
C VAL A 261 23.54 -14.91 -23.58
N ARG A 262 22.27 -15.12 -23.24
CA ARG A 262 21.38 -15.94 -24.06
C ARG A 262 20.08 -15.20 -24.34
N ILE A 263 19.62 -15.25 -25.59
CA ILE A 263 18.32 -14.76 -26.01
C ILE A 263 17.49 -15.98 -26.40
N THR A 264 16.37 -16.17 -25.70
CA THR A 264 15.38 -17.22 -26.02
C THR A 264 14.06 -16.57 -26.38
N ARG A 265 13.28 -17.21 -27.24
CA ARG A 265 11.94 -16.70 -27.62
C ARG A 265 10.92 -17.83 -27.49
N ASP A 266 9.75 -17.45 -27.04
CA ASP A 266 8.52 -18.24 -27.10
C ASP A 266 7.56 -17.61 -28.12
N ASP A 267 6.28 -18.03 -28.15
CA ASP A 267 5.28 -17.54 -29.11
C ASP A 267 4.98 -16.04 -29.00
N SER A 268 5.30 -15.38 -27.90
CA SER A 268 4.89 -14.02 -27.60
C SER A 268 5.97 -13.13 -27.02
N ARG A 269 7.05 -13.70 -26.49
CA ARG A 269 8.08 -12.98 -25.74
C ARG A 269 9.49 -13.42 -26.12
N ALA A 270 10.40 -12.45 -26.08
CA ALA A 270 11.83 -12.68 -26.06
C ALA A 270 12.34 -12.53 -24.63
N ARG A 271 13.11 -13.51 -24.15
CA ARG A 271 13.81 -13.45 -22.88
C ARG A 271 15.30 -13.32 -23.10
N VAL A 272 15.88 -12.27 -22.52
CA VAL A 272 17.33 -12.07 -22.45
C VAL A 272 17.79 -12.49 -21.07
N SER A 273 18.81 -13.35 -21.00
CA SER A 273 19.41 -13.80 -19.73
C SER A 273 20.91 -13.57 -19.75
N VAL A 274 21.44 -13.05 -18.65
CA VAL A 274 22.86 -12.84 -18.39
C VAL A 274 23.25 -13.73 -17.23
N PHE A 275 23.95 -14.81 -17.52
CA PHE A 275 24.48 -15.75 -16.53
C PHE A 275 25.93 -15.42 -16.24
N ASN A 276 26.34 -15.52 -14.99
CA ASN A 276 27.73 -15.52 -14.57
C ASN A 276 28.05 -16.71 -13.66
N THR A 277 29.24 -17.28 -13.81
CA THR A 277 29.77 -18.24 -12.85
C THR A 277 30.08 -17.54 -11.52
N GLY A 278 29.87 -18.27 -10.41
CA GLY A 278 30.11 -17.76 -9.07
C GLY A 278 29.24 -18.47 -8.01
N ALA A 279 29.26 -17.95 -6.81
CA ALA A 279 28.42 -18.46 -5.72
C ALA A 279 26.95 -18.12 -5.96
N PRO A 280 26.01 -19.04 -5.70
CA PRO A 280 24.59 -18.76 -5.75
C PRO A 280 24.20 -17.74 -4.68
N ILE A 281 23.17 -16.96 -4.95
CA ILE A 281 22.62 -15.97 -4.00
C ILE A 281 21.85 -16.71 -2.91
N PRO A 282 22.04 -16.38 -1.61
CA PRO A 282 21.24 -16.96 -0.53
C PRO A 282 19.73 -16.77 -0.77
N GLU A 283 18.92 -17.79 -0.49
CA GLU A 283 17.46 -17.74 -0.74
C GLU A 283 16.78 -16.58 -0.04
N GLU A 284 17.20 -16.28 1.19
CA GLU A 284 16.70 -15.15 1.99
C GLU A 284 16.97 -13.78 1.33
N SER A 285 18.02 -13.69 0.50
CA SER A 285 18.41 -12.45 -0.19
C SER A 285 17.65 -12.24 -1.50
N LEU A 286 17.07 -13.29 -2.10
CA LEU A 286 16.42 -13.19 -3.42
C LEU A 286 15.27 -12.19 -3.47
N ALA A 287 14.48 -12.10 -2.41
CA ALA A 287 13.36 -11.16 -2.33
C ALA A 287 13.82 -9.70 -2.25
N HIS A 288 15.02 -9.46 -1.70
CA HIS A 288 15.55 -8.13 -1.42
C HIS A 288 16.48 -7.58 -2.50
N LEU A 289 16.87 -8.38 -3.49
CA LEU A 289 17.82 -7.99 -4.55
C LEU A 289 17.45 -6.72 -5.31
N TRP A 290 16.16 -6.45 -5.41
CA TRP A 290 15.59 -5.33 -6.16
C TRP A 290 15.39 -4.08 -5.30
N GLU A 291 15.74 -4.15 -4.00
CA GLU A 291 15.69 -3.01 -3.10
C GLU A 291 16.92 -2.12 -3.31
N LYS A 292 16.72 -0.82 -3.11
CA LYS A 292 17.79 0.18 -3.25
C LYS A 292 18.88 -0.04 -2.20
N PHE A 293 20.15 -0.01 -2.64
CA PHE A 293 21.33 -0.20 -1.78
C PHE A 293 21.44 -1.57 -1.12
N TYR A 294 20.58 -2.52 -1.47
CA TYR A 294 20.71 -3.88 -0.97
C TYR A 294 21.97 -4.55 -1.53
N LYS A 295 22.73 -5.19 -0.66
CA LYS A 295 23.98 -5.90 -0.98
C LYS A 295 24.00 -7.21 -0.21
N VAL A 296 24.12 -8.32 -0.92
CA VAL A 296 24.20 -9.67 -0.32
C VAL A 296 25.43 -9.79 0.59
N ASP A 297 26.57 -9.22 0.17
CA ASP A 297 27.83 -9.27 0.91
C ASP A 297 28.45 -7.87 1.01
N LYS A 298 28.31 -7.24 2.19
CA LYS A 298 28.80 -5.87 2.45
C LYS A 298 30.33 -5.75 2.41
N ALA A 299 31.05 -6.84 2.68
CA ALA A 299 32.51 -6.84 2.72
C ALA A 299 33.11 -6.93 1.32
N ARG A 300 32.61 -7.83 0.48
CA ARG A 300 33.10 -8.08 -0.88
C ARG A 300 32.76 -6.94 -1.85
N THR A 301 31.65 -6.25 -1.62
CA THR A 301 31.18 -5.17 -2.50
C THR A 301 32.00 -3.87 -2.34
N ARG A 302 32.75 -3.69 -1.26
CA ARG A 302 33.68 -2.56 -1.11
C ARG A 302 34.85 -2.63 -2.07
N GLU A 303 35.31 -3.85 -2.40
CA GLU A 303 36.44 -4.11 -3.30
C GLU A 303 36.09 -3.85 -4.78
N TYR A 304 34.83 -4.10 -5.17
CA TYR A 304 34.37 -4.00 -6.57
C TYR A 304 33.47 -2.78 -6.86
N GLY A 305 33.21 -1.91 -5.91
CA GLY A 305 32.58 -0.58 -6.13
C GLY A 305 31.07 -0.60 -6.48
N GLY A 306 30.34 -1.67 -6.17
CA GLY A 306 28.92 -1.76 -6.45
C GLY A 306 28.07 -0.83 -5.57
N SER A 307 27.33 0.11 -6.17
CA SER A 307 26.46 1.07 -5.45
C SER A 307 25.19 0.46 -4.86
N GLY A 308 24.82 -0.79 -5.20
CA GLY A 308 23.54 -1.41 -4.81
C GLY A 308 22.30 -0.77 -5.44
N VAL A 309 22.48 0.10 -6.46
CA VAL A 309 21.36 0.80 -7.14
C VAL A 309 21.03 0.16 -8.49
N GLY A 310 21.95 -0.60 -9.10
CA GLY A 310 21.79 -1.11 -10.46
C GLY A 310 20.55 -2.01 -10.67
N LEU A 311 20.29 -2.95 -9.75
CA LEU A 311 19.11 -3.82 -9.86
C LEU A 311 17.80 -3.08 -9.58
N SER A 312 17.80 -2.07 -8.73
CA SER A 312 16.62 -1.22 -8.53
C SER A 312 16.29 -0.34 -9.74
N ILE A 313 17.29 0.07 -10.52
CA ILE A 313 17.08 0.73 -11.83
C ILE A 313 16.45 -0.26 -12.80
N VAL A 314 16.94 -1.49 -12.90
CA VAL A 314 16.32 -2.53 -13.74
C VAL A 314 14.86 -2.74 -13.37
N LYS A 315 14.57 -2.89 -12.08
CA LYS A 315 13.19 -2.98 -11.59
C LYS A 315 12.35 -1.82 -12.08
N ALA A 316 12.78 -0.58 -11.85
CA ALA A 316 12.03 0.62 -12.24
C ALA A 316 11.78 0.69 -13.75
N ILE A 317 12.78 0.37 -14.57
CA ILE A 317 12.67 0.33 -16.04
C ILE A 317 11.67 -0.75 -16.47
N MET A 318 11.80 -1.98 -15.99
CA MET A 318 10.95 -3.09 -16.42
C MET A 318 9.50 -2.89 -15.97
N GLU A 319 9.28 -2.34 -14.75
CA GLU A 319 7.96 -1.99 -14.25
C GLU A 319 7.34 -0.83 -15.04
N SER A 320 8.11 0.18 -15.46
CA SER A 320 7.61 1.28 -16.29
C SER A 320 7.11 0.82 -17.67
N MET A 321 7.69 -0.26 -18.21
CA MET A 321 7.26 -0.90 -19.45
C MET A 321 6.26 -2.04 -19.23
N ASN A 322 5.87 -2.33 -17.96
CA ASN A 322 5.02 -3.47 -17.60
C ASN A 322 5.57 -4.81 -18.10
N GLN A 323 6.88 -5.01 -18.05
CA GLN A 323 7.59 -6.21 -18.51
C GLN A 323 8.14 -7.01 -17.32
N LYS A 324 8.37 -8.32 -17.54
CA LYS A 324 8.84 -9.23 -16.51
C LYS A 324 10.37 -9.24 -16.40
N TYR A 325 10.86 -9.42 -15.21
CA TYR A 325 12.29 -9.57 -14.89
C TYR A 325 12.47 -10.54 -13.71
N GLY A 326 13.67 -11.02 -13.51
CA GLY A 326 13.94 -11.93 -12.40
C GLY A 326 15.36 -12.46 -12.34
N VAL A 327 15.56 -13.41 -11.44
CA VAL A 327 16.83 -14.08 -11.17
C VAL A 327 16.62 -15.58 -11.05
N ILE A 328 17.59 -16.37 -11.49
CA ILE A 328 17.61 -17.82 -11.35
C ILE A 328 18.97 -18.22 -10.77
N ASN A 329 18.96 -18.95 -9.66
CA ASN A 329 20.14 -19.56 -9.09
C ASN A 329 20.45 -20.90 -9.76
N TYR A 330 21.72 -21.09 -10.10
CA TYR A 330 22.29 -22.36 -10.51
C TYR A 330 23.33 -22.83 -9.50
N LYS A 331 23.71 -24.10 -9.52
CA LYS A 331 24.73 -24.63 -8.61
C LYS A 331 26.10 -23.95 -8.75
N ASN A 332 26.42 -23.47 -9.95
CA ASN A 332 27.69 -22.88 -10.33
C ASN A 332 27.61 -21.40 -10.72
N GLY A 333 26.49 -20.72 -10.45
CA GLY A 333 26.33 -19.32 -10.82
C GLY A 333 24.90 -18.80 -10.71
N VAL A 334 24.70 -17.60 -11.24
CA VAL A 334 23.43 -16.88 -11.20
C VAL A 334 23.09 -16.33 -12.57
N ALA A 335 21.82 -16.39 -12.99
CA ALA A 335 21.33 -15.72 -14.18
C ALA A 335 20.30 -14.67 -13.84
N PHE A 336 20.53 -13.44 -14.25
CA PHE A 336 19.49 -12.39 -14.27
C PHE A 336 18.85 -12.35 -15.65
N TRP A 337 17.53 -12.17 -15.71
CA TRP A 337 16.78 -12.20 -16.96
C TRP A 337 15.70 -11.14 -17.00
N PHE A 338 15.32 -10.73 -18.21
CA PHE A 338 14.14 -9.91 -18.48
C PHE A 338 13.42 -10.41 -19.74
N GLU A 339 12.16 -10.07 -19.88
CA GLU A 339 11.32 -10.40 -21.04
C GLU A 339 10.83 -9.13 -21.72
N LEU A 340 10.70 -9.20 -23.06
CA LEU A 340 10.06 -8.17 -23.87
C LEU A 340 9.04 -8.81 -24.80
N GLU A 341 8.02 -8.08 -25.19
CA GLU A 341 7.01 -8.54 -26.13
C GLU A 341 7.57 -8.62 -27.54
N LEU A 342 7.40 -9.77 -28.20
CA LEU A 342 7.82 -9.95 -29.59
C LEU A 342 6.92 -9.18 -30.54
N VAL A 343 7.51 -8.61 -31.57
CA VAL A 343 6.78 -8.11 -32.73
C VAL A 343 6.20 -9.30 -33.49
N LYS A 344 4.87 -9.41 -33.55
CA LYS A 344 4.20 -10.46 -34.32
C LYS A 344 4.54 -10.29 -35.80
N GLU A 345 5.20 -11.27 -36.38
CA GLU A 345 5.39 -11.34 -37.82
C GLU A 345 4.01 -11.56 -38.48
N GLY A 346 3.49 -10.57 -39.13
CA GLY A 346 2.27 -10.70 -39.92
C GLY A 346 1.35 -9.50 -39.82
N ILE A 347 1.54 -8.56 -40.75
CA ILE A 347 0.57 -7.68 -41.49
C ILE A 347 1.36 -6.52 -42.19
N GLY A 348 2.57 -6.78 -42.67
CA GLY A 348 3.36 -5.69 -43.30
C GLY A 348 3.93 -6.00 -44.70
N GLU A 349 4.12 -7.28 -45.07
CA GLU A 349 4.82 -7.60 -46.32
C GLU A 349 3.94 -7.80 -47.54
N GLU A 350 2.61 -7.84 -47.44
CA GLU A 350 1.73 -7.94 -48.59
C GLU A 350 1.49 -6.65 -49.36
N LYS A 351 1.80 -5.48 -48.80
CA LYS A 351 1.58 -4.19 -49.49
C LYS A 351 2.73 -3.74 -50.37
N GLU A 352 3.96 -4.19 -50.13
CA GLU A 352 5.11 -3.78 -50.96
C GLU A 352 5.30 -4.63 -52.24
N LYS A 353 4.71 -5.87 -52.24
CA LYS A 353 4.76 -6.72 -53.46
C LYS A 353 3.70 -6.37 -54.52
N THR A 354 2.65 -5.67 -54.12
CA THR A 354 1.55 -5.31 -55.06
C THR A 354 1.81 -3.99 -55.80
N GLU A 355 2.65 -3.13 -55.27
CA GLU A 355 3.03 -1.88 -55.95
C GLU A 355 4.22 -2.00 -56.93
N LYS A 356 4.94 -3.11 -56.95
CA LYS A 356 6.03 -3.36 -57.92
C LYS A 356 5.59 -4.14 -59.15
N ASN A 357 4.32 -4.57 -59.25
CA ASN A 357 3.76 -5.29 -60.37
C ASN A 357 2.52 -4.63 -60.97
N SER A 358 2.39 -3.32 -60.85
CA SER A 358 1.40 -2.53 -61.62
C SER A 358 2.08 -1.45 -62.42
#